data_6a423f63c77853003da91d36b978e8f1
#
_entry.id   6a423f63c77853003da91d36b978e8f1
#
_cell.length_a   1.000
_cell.length_b   1.000
_cell.length_c   1.000
_cell.angle_alpha   90.00
_cell.angle_beta   90.00
_cell.angle_gamma   90.00
#
_symmetry.space_group_name_H-M   'P 1'
#
loop_
_entity.id
_entity.type
_entity.pdbx_description
1 polymer ?
#
loop_
_entity_poly.entity_id
_entity_poly.type
_entity_poly.pdbx_seq_one_letter_code
_entity_poly.pdbx_strand_id
1 'polypeptide(L)'
;MDYIKERLAADGGDSSHEYMAGDSGGACLITYVTAIQNSTNIARAANVTPSGLRINALGLISGMFYTSRFDKIGLFLPKYLYGRDYKKTPFAKYVNLENRELLNSLAPVWLVTSHNDFLRRYTTDFEKALTRAEREHELVVFPKNKKLTHAFSVFEPFMPESGAVIDMMVEYLRKF
;
A
#
# COMPACT_ATOMS: atom_id res chain seq x y z
N MET A 1 -14.08 -5.43 2.30
CA MET A 1 -14.19 -5.59 0.82
C MET A 1 -15.60 -6.04 0.40
N ASP A 2 -16.27 -6.96 1.11
CA ASP A 2 -17.62 -7.42 0.74
C ASP A 2 -18.63 -6.28 0.65
N TYR A 3 -18.67 -5.39 1.65
CA TYR A 3 -19.52 -4.20 1.62
C TYR A 3 -19.24 -3.30 0.39
N ILE A 4 -17.97 -3.12 0.01
CA ILE A 4 -17.61 -2.35 -1.19
C ILE A 4 -18.17 -3.03 -2.44
N LYS A 5 -18.02 -4.35 -2.56
CA LYS A 5 -18.56 -5.13 -3.66
C LYS A 5 -20.09 -5.01 -3.79
N GLU A 6 -20.78 -5.10 -2.66
CA GLU A 6 -22.24 -4.93 -2.60
C GLU A 6 -22.67 -3.52 -3.02
N ARG A 7 -21.95 -2.49 -2.55
CA ARG A 7 -22.25 -1.09 -2.90
C ARG A 7 -21.98 -0.81 -4.37
N LEU A 8 -20.87 -1.28 -4.92
CA LEU A 8 -20.58 -1.14 -6.36
C LEU A 8 -21.70 -1.73 -7.22
N ALA A 9 -22.14 -2.94 -6.88
CA ALA A 9 -23.25 -3.59 -7.58
C ALA A 9 -24.56 -2.80 -7.44
N ALA A 10 -24.86 -2.28 -6.25
CA ALA A 10 -26.08 -1.52 -5.98
C ALA A 10 -26.10 -0.15 -6.64
N ASP A 11 -24.95 0.52 -6.70
CA ASP A 11 -24.83 1.89 -7.20
C ASP A 11 -24.48 1.94 -8.73
N GLY A 12 -24.38 0.77 -9.40
CA GLY A 12 -24.06 0.68 -10.82
C GLY A 12 -22.59 1.03 -11.12
N GLY A 13 -21.70 0.84 -10.13
CA GLY A 13 -20.26 1.05 -10.30
C GLY A 13 -19.62 0.01 -11.20
N ASP A 14 -18.53 0.40 -11.88
CA ASP A 14 -17.75 -0.50 -12.73
C ASP A 14 -16.76 -1.32 -11.89
N SER A 15 -17.08 -2.59 -11.64
CA SER A 15 -16.21 -3.52 -10.91
C SER A 15 -15.08 -4.11 -11.76
N SER A 16 -14.93 -3.72 -13.01
CA SER A 16 -13.83 -4.16 -13.88
C SER A 16 -12.57 -3.28 -13.72
N HIS A 17 -12.69 -2.09 -13.16
CA HIS A 17 -11.63 -1.10 -12.98
C HIS A 17 -11.54 -0.62 -11.53
N GLU A 18 -11.09 -1.51 -10.64
CA GLU A 18 -10.95 -1.22 -9.21
C GLU A 18 -9.52 -0.80 -8.89
N TYR A 19 -9.38 0.39 -8.34
CA TYR A 19 -8.09 0.92 -7.87
C TYR A 19 -8.15 1.22 -6.38
N MET A 20 -7.02 1.10 -5.69
CA MET A 20 -6.92 1.50 -4.29
C MET A 20 -5.82 2.54 -4.14
N ALA A 21 -6.13 3.63 -3.43
CA ALA A 21 -5.14 4.62 -3.03
C ALA A 21 -5.12 4.75 -1.50
N GLY A 22 -3.94 4.99 -0.95
CA GLY A 22 -3.79 5.18 0.49
C GLY A 22 -2.47 5.84 0.85
N ASP A 23 -2.46 6.52 1.99
CA ASP A 23 -1.28 7.17 2.54
C ASP A 23 -0.83 6.51 3.85
N SER A 24 0.45 6.62 4.15
CA SER A 24 1.03 6.20 5.44
C SER A 24 0.63 4.78 5.86
N GLY A 25 -0.11 4.64 6.95
CA GLY A 25 -0.68 3.38 7.43
C GLY A 25 -1.73 2.81 6.47
N GLY A 26 -2.49 3.68 5.79
CA GLY A 26 -3.46 3.29 4.75
C GLY A 26 -2.79 2.62 3.56
N ALA A 27 -1.63 3.13 3.11
CA ALA A 27 -0.83 2.50 2.06
C ALA A 27 -0.38 1.08 2.46
N CYS A 28 0.05 0.89 3.71
CA CYS A 28 0.37 -0.43 4.25
C CYS A 28 -0.86 -1.36 4.27
N LEU A 29 -2.01 -0.85 4.73
CA LEU A 29 -3.25 -1.61 4.82
C LEU A 29 -3.71 -2.11 3.45
N ILE A 30 -3.80 -1.24 2.44
CA ILE A 30 -4.25 -1.66 1.10
C ILE A 30 -3.27 -2.59 0.40
N THR A 31 -1.99 -2.53 0.71
CA THR A 31 -0.99 -3.52 0.27
C THR A 31 -1.36 -4.92 0.80
N TYR A 32 -1.69 -5.06 2.09
CA TYR A 32 -2.14 -6.33 2.64
C TYR A 32 -3.51 -6.75 2.10
N VAL A 33 -4.46 -5.82 1.96
CA VAL A 33 -5.78 -6.11 1.42
C VAL A 33 -5.65 -6.69 0.01
N THR A 34 -4.85 -6.07 -0.86
CA THR A 34 -4.61 -6.57 -2.23
C THR A 34 -3.97 -7.96 -2.21
N ALA A 35 -2.95 -8.18 -1.39
CA ALA A 35 -2.31 -9.48 -1.28
C ALA A 35 -3.28 -10.57 -0.79
N ILE A 36 -4.16 -10.25 0.16
CA ILE A 36 -5.21 -11.14 0.67
C ILE A 36 -6.24 -11.47 -0.42
N GLN A 37 -6.67 -10.48 -1.22
CA GLN A 37 -7.61 -10.70 -2.30
C GLN A 37 -7.02 -11.63 -3.38
N ASN A 38 -5.72 -11.53 -3.65
CA ASN A 38 -5.05 -12.21 -4.75
C ASN A 38 -4.34 -13.54 -4.36
N SER A 39 -4.25 -13.87 -3.05
CA SER A 39 -3.60 -15.11 -2.59
C SER A 39 -4.45 -15.85 -1.56
N THR A 40 -4.88 -17.05 -1.93
CA THR A 40 -5.62 -17.94 -1.02
C THR A 40 -4.79 -18.36 0.20
N ASN A 41 -3.47 -18.46 0.07
CA ASN A 41 -2.59 -18.78 1.18
C ASN A 41 -2.48 -17.61 2.18
N ILE A 42 -2.36 -16.38 1.68
CA ILE A 42 -2.32 -15.18 2.53
C ILE A 42 -3.68 -14.98 3.20
N ALA A 43 -4.77 -15.13 2.46
CA ALA A 43 -6.13 -15.06 3.00
C ALA A 43 -6.36 -16.08 4.11
N ARG A 44 -5.95 -17.33 3.89
CA ARG A 44 -6.03 -18.40 4.90
C ARG A 44 -5.17 -18.07 6.13
N ALA A 45 -3.96 -17.57 5.92
CA ALA A 45 -3.08 -17.16 7.03
C ALA A 45 -3.66 -16.01 7.85
N ALA A 46 -4.36 -15.09 7.19
CA ALA A 46 -5.08 -13.98 7.83
C ALA A 46 -6.44 -14.40 8.43
N ASN A 47 -6.87 -15.64 8.21
CA ASN A 47 -8.18 -16.16 8.61
C ASN A 47 -9.36 -15.33 8.06
N VAL A 48 -9.29 -14.96 6.80
CA VAL A 48 -10.34 -14.19 6.10
C VAL A 48 -10.67 -14.82 4.75
N THR A 49 -11.88 -14.56 4.25
CA THR A 49 -12.33 -14.95 2.92
C THR A 49 -12.20 -13.75 1.98
N PRO A 50 -11.52 -13.86 0.84
CA PRO A 50 -11.48 -12.81 -0.18
C PRO A 50 -12.88 -12.50 -0.72
N SER A 51 -13.18 -11.22 -0.96
CA SER A 51 -14.46 -10.78 -1.53
C SER A 51 -14.64 -11.15 -3.01
N GLY A 52 -13.53 -11.43 -3.68
CA GLY A 52 -13.50 -11.65 -5.13
C GLY A 52 -13.48 -10.36 -5.95
N LEU A 53 -13.36 -9.18 -5.33
CA LEU A 53 -13.03 -7.96 -6.05
C LEU A 53 -11.59 -8.04 -6.56
N ARG A 54 -11.39 -7.68 -7.83
CA ARG A 54 -10.08 -7.59 -8.44
C ARG A 54 -9.56 -6.18 -8.34
N ILE A 55 -8.41 -6.01 -7.69
CA ILE A 55 -7.72 -4.71 -7.63
C ILE A 55 -6.76 -4.62 -8.82
N ASN A 56 -6.95 -3.63 -9.67
CA ASN A 56 -6.20 -3.46 -10.92
C ASN A 56 -4.86 -2.76 -10.71
N ALA A 57 -4.79 -1.76 -9.83
CA ALA A 57 -3.55 -1.10 -9.46
C ALA A 57 -3.65 -0.37 -8.11
N LEU A 58 -2.49 -0.01 -7.54
CA LEU A 58 -2.34 0.64 -6.24
C LEU A 58 -1.64 1.99 -6.36
N GLY A 59 -2.18 3.02 -5.68
CA GLY A 59 -1.52 4.30 -5.44
C GLY A 59 -1.07 4.43 -3.97
N LEU A 60 0.23 4.39 -3.70
CA LEU A 60 0.78 4.33 -2.36
C LEU A 60 1.57 5.59 -2.01
N ILE A 61 1.02 6.42 -1.13
CA ILE A 61 1.58 7.72 -0.75
C ILE A 61 2.31 7.60 0.59
N SER A 62 3.62 7.87 0.61
CA SER A 62 4.41 7.93 1.87
C SER A 62 4.21 6.72 2.78
N GLY A 63 4.25 5.50 2.23
CA GLY A 63 3.77 4.30 2.90
C GLY A 63 4.57 3.87 4.14
N MET A 64 3.86 3.43 5.18
CA MET A 64 4.40 2.87 6.40
C MET A 64 4.62 1.35 6.26
N PHE A 65 5.47 0.92 5.33
CA PHE A 65 5.59 -0.48 4.92
C PHE A 65 6.29 -1.41 5.91
N TYR A 66 7.22 -0.90 6.72
CA TYR A 66 8.07 -1.72 7.59
C TYR A 66 7.68 -1.60 9.05
N THR A 67 6.50 -2.08 9.39
CA THR A 67 5.89 -1.98 10.72
C THR A 67 6.55 -2.88 11.78
N SER A 68 7.45 -3.79 11.41
CA SER A 68 8.19 -4.68 12.31
C SER A 68 9.71 -4.49 12.24
N ARG A 69 10.20 -3.46 11.55
CA ARG A 69 11.63 -3.12 11.48
C ARG A 69 12.17 -2.70 12.85
N PHE A 70 13.46 -2.91 13.10
CA PHE A 70 14.08 -2.48 14.35
C PHE A 70 14.33 -0.96 14.36
N ASP A 71 13.25 -0.21 14.56
CA ASP A 71 13.19 1.23 14.72
C ASP A 71 12.02 1.63 15.63
N LYS A 72 11.76 2.94 15.79
CA LYS A 72 10.69 3.43 16.68
C LYS A 72 9.31 2.89 16.30
N ILE A 73 9.02 2.73 15.01
CA ILE A 73 7.74 2.21 14.53
C ILE A 73 7.63 0.72 14.85
N GLY A 74 8.62 -0.06 14.45
CA GLY A 74 8.60 -1.51 14.61
C GLY A 74 8.76 -2.00 16.05
N LEU A 75 9.24 -1.18 16.96
CA LEU A 75 9.29 -1.51 18.38
C LEU A 75 7.92 -1.44 19.07
N PHE A 76 7.07 -0.50 18.65
CA PHE A 76 5.82 -0.23 19.35
C PHE A 76 4.57 -0.71 18.59
N LEU A 77 4.56 -0.57 17.27
CA LEU A 77 3.35 -0.72 16.46
C LEU A 77 2.88 -2.18 16.23
N PRO A 78 3.75 -3.19 16.06
CA PRO A 78 3.33 -4.52 15.63
C PRO A 78 2.25 -5.15 16.52
N LYS A 79 2.37 -5.04 17.84
CA LYS A 79 1.40 -5.61 18.79
C LYS A 79 0.00 -4.97 18.69
N TYR A 80 -0.07 -3.72 18.26
CA TYR A 80 -1.34 -3.00 18.07
C TYR A 80 -1.97 -3.31 16.72
N LEU A 81 -1.15 -3.49 15.68
CA LEU A 81 -1.62 -3.78 14.32
C LEU A 81 -1.99 -5.25 14.14
N TYR A 82 -1.20 -6.17 14.70
CA TYR A 82 -1.30 -7.60 14.43
C TYR A 82 -1.69 -8.42 15.67
N GLY A 83 -1.87 -7.78 16.83
CA GLY A 83 -2.14 -8.45 18.10
C GLY A 83 -0.88 -8.90 18.86
N ARG A 84 -1.02 -9.15 20.17
CA ARG A 84 0.12 -9.48 21.06
C ARG A 84 0.87 -10.74 20.63
N ASP A 85 0.15 -11.74 20.18
CA ASP A 85 0.68 -13.06 19.82
C ASP A 85 0.87 -13.24 18.31
N TYR A 86 0.91 -12.17 17.53
CA TYR A 86 0.97 -12.23 16.06
C TYR A 86 2.11 -13.11 15.53
N LYS A 87 3.25 -13.16 16.25
CA LYS A 87 4.42 -14.00 15.89
C LYS A 87 4.13 -15.51 15.92
N LYS A 88 3.06 -15.92 16.62
CA LYS A 88 2.61 -17.32 16.70
C LYS A 88 1.55 -17.66 15.66
N THR A 89 1.07 -16.67 14.92
CA THR A 89 0.02 -16.86 13.89
C THR A 89 0.62 -17.26 12.54
N PRO A 90 -0.15 -17.95 11.68
CA PRO A 90 0.28 -18.23 10.31
C PRO A 90 0.60 -16.99 9.49
N PHE A 91 0.01 -15.83 9.86
CA PHE A 91 0.22 -14.54 9.19
C PHE A 91 1.59 -13.91 9.51
N ALA A 92 2.29 -14.36 10.55
CA ALA A 92 3.56 -13.79 11.01
C ALA A 92 4.61 -13.63 9.90
N LYS A 93 4.69 -14.59 8.97
CA LYS A 93 5.64 -14.56 7.84
C LYS A 93 5.36 -13.44 6.83
N TYR A 94 4.12 -12.93 6.79
CA TYR A 94 3.69 -11.86 5.89
C TYR A 94 3.78 -10.46 6.50
N VAL A 95 4.06 -10.34 7.80
CA VAL A 95 4.33 -9.04 8.44
C VAL A 95 5.56 -8.36 7.84
N ASN A 96 6.50 -9.13 7.29
CA ASN A 96 7.53 -8.62 6.41
C ASN A 96 6.98 -8.50 4.98
N LEU A 97 6.76 -7.27 4.51
CA LEU A 97 6.26 -6.98 3.17
C LEU A 97 7.22 -7.40 2.03
N GLU A 98 8.49 -7.70 2.33
CA GLU A 98 9.42 -8.28 1.36
C GLU A 98 9.23 -9.80 1.16
N ASN A 99 8.23 -10.41 1.83
CA ASN A 99 7.87 -11.80 1.57
C ASN A 99 7.51 -11.97 0.10
N ARG A 100 8.17 -12.91 -0.59
CA ARG A 100 8.06 -13.08 -2.04
C ARG A 100 6.63 -13.43 -2.49
N GLU A 101 5.93 -14.26 -1.72
CA GLU A 101 4.55 -14.62 -2.02
C GLU A 101 3.63 -13.39 -1.91
N LEU A 102 3.85 -12.54 -0.91
CA LEU A 102 3.11 -11.29 -0.75
C LEU A 102 3.38 -10.35 -1.93
N LEU A 103 4.65 -10.09 -2.26
CA LEU A 103 5.01 -9.24 -3.39
C LEU A 103 4.42 -9.73 -4.70
N ASN A 104 4.48 -11.05 -4.95
CA ASN A 104 3.91 -11.66 -6.16
C ASN A 104 2.39 -11.57 -6.24
N SER A 105 1.71 -11.31 -5.13
CA SER A 105 0.25 -11.16 -5.06
C SER A 105 -0.22 -9.72 -5.26
N LEU A 106 0.70 -8.77 -5.38
CA LEU A 106 0.33 -7.36 -5.60
C LEU A 106 -0.07 -7.09 -7.04
N ALA A 107 -1.04 -6.21 -7.21
CA ALA A 107 -1.32 -5.50 -8.46
C ALA A 107 -0.17 -4.52 -8.77
N PRO A 108 -0.10 -3.94 -9.99
CA PRO A 108 0.81 -2.85 -10.32
C PRO A 108 0.78 -1.73 -9.28
N VAL A 109 1.94 -1.16 -8.94
CA VAL A 109 2.09 -0.25 -7.80
C VAL A 109 2.69 1.09 -8.22
N TRP A 110 1.99 2.18 -7.95
CA TRP A 110 2.54 3.52 -8.02
C TRP A 110 2.91 4.01 -6.62
N LEU A 111 4.13 4.52 -6.46
CA LEU A 111 4.69 4.97 -5.19
C LEU A 111 5.07 6.44 -5.26
N VAL A 112 4.76 7.19 -4.22
CA VAL A 112 5.26 8.56 -4.09
C VAL A 112 5.77 8.84 -2.68
N THR A 113 6.85 9.61 -2.61
CA THR A 113 7.39 10.18 -1.37
C THR A 113 8.12 11.49 -1.67
N SER A 114 8.62 12.16 -0.65
CA SER A 114 9.46 13.34 -0.80
C SER A 114 10.78 13.20 -0.06
N HIS A 115 11.74 14.06 -0.39
CA HIS A 115 13.02 14.09 0.32
C HIS A 115 12.88 14.39 1.81
N ASN A 116 11.87 15.17 2.21
CA ASN A 116 11.61 15.58 3.59
C ASN A 116 10.61 14.68 4.34
N ASP A 117 10.12 13.61 3.70
CA ASP A 117 9.29 12.62 4.35
C ASP A 117 10.11 11.75 5.30
N PHE A 118 9.71 11.66 6.56
CA PHE A 118 10.40 10.81 7.54
C PHE A 118 10.25 9.31 7.25
N LEU A 119 9.24 8.90 6.47
CA LEU A 119 9.07 7.53 5.96
C LEU A 119 9.65 7.31 4.56
N ARG A 120 10.36 8.29 3.97
CA ARG A 120 10.97 8.14 2.64
C ARG A 120 11.74 6.83 2.49
N ARG A 121 12.53 6.46 3.50
CA ARG A 121 13.31 5.25 3.47
C ARG A 121 12.44 3.98 3.36
N TYR A 122 11.27 3.98 3.98
CA TYR A 122 10.32 2.87 3.84
C TYR A 122 9.83 2.73 2.41
N THR A 123 9.44 3.84 1.78
CA THR A 123 8.97 3.84 0.39
C THR A 123 10.08 3.41 -0.58
N THR A 124 11.30 3.95 -0.43
CA THR A 124 12.41 3.60 -1.32
C THR A 124 12.94 2.17 -1.11
N ASP A 125 12.88 1.63 0.11
CA ASP A 125 13.25 0.24 0.36
C ASP A 125 12.18 -0.72 -0.19
N PHE A 126 10.89 -0.35 -0.11
CA PHE A 126 9.81 -1.15 -0.67
C PHE A 126 9.85 -1.17 -2.20
N GLU A 127 10.15 -0.04 -2.84
CA GLU A 127 10.41 0.02 -4.29
C GLU A 127 11.51 -0.96 -4.70
N LYS A 128 12.65 -0.99 -3.98
CA LYS A 128 13.71 -1.96 -4.25
C LYS A 128 13.26 -3.41 -4.09
N ALA A 129 12.34 -3.68 -3.14
CA ALA A 129 11.78 -5.00 -2.96
C ALA A 129 10.88 -5.40 -4.15
N LEU A 130 10.07 -4.47 -4.66
CA LEU A 130 9.27 -4.65 -5.87
C LEU A 130 10.17 -4.91 -7.10
N THR A 131 11.25 -4.12 -7.27
CA THR A 131 12.24 -4.32 -8.34
C THR A 131 12.85 -5.73 -8.27
N ARG A 132 13.33 -6.17 -7.08
CA ARG A 132 13.89 -7.52 -6.91
C ARG A 132 12.89 -8.65 -7.17
N ALA A 133 11.61 -8.38 -6.96
CA ALA A 133 10.52 -9.31 -7.22
C ALA A 133 9.96 -9.20 -8.66
N GLU A 134 10.55 -8.34 -9.49
CA GLU A 134 10.13 -8.10 -10.89
C GLU A 134 8.64 -7.71 -10.98
N ARG A 135 8.17 -6.90 -10.00
CA ARG A 135 6.80 -6.40 -9.99
C ARG A 135 6.69 -5.09 -10.75
N GLU A 136 5.60 -4.93 -11.51
CA GLU A 136 5.28 -3.69 -12.20
C GLU A 136 5.09 -2.56 -11.19
N HIS A 137 5.89 -1.50 -11.26
CA HIS A 137 5.81 -0.36 -10.37
C HIS A 137 6.46 0.89 -10.93
N GLU A 138 6.12 2.04 -10.35
CA GLU A 138 6.73 3.33 -10.61
C GLU A 138 6.94 4.07 -9.28
N LEU A 139 8.06 4.74 -9.11
CA LEU A 139 8.37 5.56 -7.94
C LEU A 139 8.60 7.01 -8.35
N VAL A 140 7.89 7.92 -7.71
CA VAL A 140 8.10 9.36 -7.79
C VAL A 140 8.67 9.88 -6.46
N VAL A 141 9.81 10.56 -6.52
CA VAL A 141 10.44 11.18 -5.33
C VAL A 141 10.52 12.68 -5.54
N PHE A 142 9.72 13.42 -4.79
CA PHE A 142 9.78 14.88 -4.84
C PHE A 142 11.07 15.41 -4.22
N PRO A 143 11.64 16.50 -4.79
CA PRO A 143 12.91 17.06 -4.34
C PRO A 143 12.83 17.65 -2.94
N LYS A 144 13.98 18.02 -2.39
CA LYS A 144 14.08 18.64 -1.07
C LYS A 144 13.34 19.97 -1.04
N ASN A 145 12.24 20.00 -0.28
CA ASN A 145 11.43 21.18 -0.01
C ASN A 145 10.81 21.03 1.39
N LYS A 146 11.01 21.99 2.27
CA LYS A 146 10.53 21.93 3.67
C LYS A 146 9.00 21.81 3.81
N LYS A 147 8.25 22.17 2.77
CA LYS A 147 6.79 22.05 2.74
C LYS A 147 6.32 20.65 2.35
N LEU A 148 7.15 19.91 1.60
CA LEU A 148 6.82 18.55 1.14
C LEU A 148 7.21 17.53 2.21
N THR A 149 6.48 17.53 3.31
CA THR A 149 6.68 16.61 4.43
C THR A 149 5.98 15.27 4.19
N HIS A 150 5.83 14.45 5.22
CA HIS A 150 5.13 13.18 5.15
C HIS A 150 3.70 13.35 4.64
N ALA A 151 3.34 12.58 3.62
CA ALA A 151 2.00 12.59 2.99
C ALA A 151 1.49 14.01 2.63
N PHE A 152 2.39 14.89 2.20
CA PHE A 152 2.08 16.31 1.91
C PHE A 152 0.88 16.45 0.95
N SER A 153 0.74 15.58 -0.03
CA SER A 153 -0.35 15.63 -1.00
C SER A 153 -1.74 15.39 -0.39
N VAL A 154 -1.79 14.84 0.82
CA VAL A 154 -3.01 14.60 1.59
C VAL A 154 -3.25 15.75 2.58
N PHE A 155 -2.19 16.16 3.31
CA PHE A 155 -2.29 17.17 4.35
C PHE A 155 -2.28 18.60 3.84
N GLU A 156 -1.68 18.83 2.66
CA GLU A 156 -1.59 20.14 2.00
C GLU A 156 -2.20 20.09 0.58
N PRO A 157 -3.51 19.77 0.44
CA PRO A 157 -4.12 19.42 -0.85
C PRO A 157 -4.13 20.57 -1.86
N PHE A 158 -3.97 21.81 -1.43
CA PHE A 158 -4.00 23.00 -2.29
C PHE A 158 -2.62 23.40 -2.83
N MET A 159 -1.57 22.66 -2.52
CA MET A 159 -0.26 22.91 -3.13
C MET A 159 -0.23 22.41 -4.58
N PRO A 160 0.48 23.11 -5.50
CA PRO A 160 0.65 22.64 -6.88
C PRO A 160 1.26 21.25 -6.96
N GLU A 161 2.22 20.93 -6.09
CA GLU A 161 2.85 19.61 -6.01
C GLU A 161 1.87 18.52 -5.59
N SER A 162 0.86 18.85 -4.78
CA SER A 162 -0.18 17.92 -4.37
C SER A 162 -1.11 17.57 -5.53
N GLY A 163 -1.51 18.57 -6.33
CA GLY A 163 -2.22 18.33 -7.58
C GLY A 163 -1.44 17.43 -8.53
N ALA A 164 -0.14 17.73 -8.72
CA ALA A 164 0.73 16.91 -9.56
C ALA A 164 0.84 15.45 -9.08
N VAL A 165 0.86 15.19 -7.78
CA VAL A 165 0.83 13.82 -7.22
C VAL A 165 -0.43 13.08 -7.66
N ILE A 166 -1.60 13.73 -7.52
CA ILE A 166 -2.88 13.11 -7.89
C ILE A 166 -2.95 12.84 -9.38
N ASP A 167 -2.55 13.81 -10.22
CA ASP A 167 -2.56 13.67 -11.67
C ASP A 167 -1.67 12.51 -12.14
N MET A 168 -0.42 12.44 -11.66
CA MET A 168 0.52 11.36 -11.97
C MET A 168 -0.01 10.00 -11.49
N MET A 169 -0.58 9.92 -10.30
CA MET A 169 -1.17 8.70 -9.77
C MET A 169 -2.33 8.22 -10.65
N VAL A 170 -3.25 9.10 -11.00
CA VAL A 170 -4.40 8.78 -11.85
C VAL A 170 -3.94 8.35 -13.25
N GLU A 171 -2.93 9.02 -13.82
CA GLU A 171 -2.34 8.64 -15.10
C GLU A 171 -1.75 7.22 -15.06
N TYR A 172 -1.04 6.89 -13.98
CA TYR A 172 -0.50 5.54 -13.80
C TYR A 172 -1.60 4.49 -13.64
N LEU A 173 -2.57 4.72 -12.75
CA LEU A 173 -3.63 3.76 -12.46
C LEU A 173 -4.46 3.42 -13.72
N ARG A 174 -4.72 4.41 -14.57
CA ARG A 174 -5.48 4.24 -15.82
C ARG A 174 -4.82 3.34 -16.88
N LYS A 175 -3.55 2.94 -16.69
CA LYS A 175 -2.86 2.00 -17.59
C LYS A 175 -3.35 0.55 -17.41
N PHE A 176 -4.04 0.28 -16.33
CA PHE A 176 -4.48 -1.06 -15.89
C PHE A 176 -6.00 -1.11 -15.72
#